data_7a7f28ec65e5d9d8e181ee6e1c673d6b
#
_entry.id   7a7f28ec65e5d9d8e181ee6e1c673d6b
#
_cell.length_a   1.000
_cell.length_b   1.000
_cell.length_c   1.000
_cell.angle_alpha   90.00
_cell.angle_beta   90.00
_cell.angle_gamma   90.00
#
_symmetry.space_group_name_H-M   'P 1'
#
loop_
_entity.id
_entity.type
_entity.pdbx_description
1 polymer ?
#
loop_
_entity_poly.entity_id
_entity_poly.type
_entity_poly.pdbx_seq_one_letter_code
_entity_poly.pdbx_strand_id
1 'polypeptide(L)'
;MRTRLLAAVLATAVLTSACGSDEDKPLTDAQGQWVDAFCGALVPGMKAGLELKAQDPADAKAVKAAYLKLVTANTTAFVDAEKKLKELGAPSDELKDVHERLMKYVSESARSYEAARAPVEKLEPNAQFWENAEKALADTSQVSRPEELRATFDALEKSPKYSAAIGKSVPCGELKSGGQR
;
A
#
# COMPACT_ATOMS: atom_id res chain seq x y z
N MET A 1 74.26 -20.50 32.30
CA MET A 1 73.65 -20.08 31.03
C MET A 1 72.21 -20.58 31.00
N ARG A 2 71.23 -19.71 31.16
CA ARG A 2 69.80 -20.08 31.25
C ARG A 2 69.11 -19.66 29.98
N THR A 3 68.75 -20.63 29.13
CA THR A 3 68.04 -20.43 27.88
C THR A 3 66.54 -20.35 28.18
N ARG A 4 65.92 -19.19 27.91
CA ARG A 4 64.48 -19.00 28.05
C ARG A 4 63.81 -19.31 26.70
N LEU A 5 62.98 -20.32 26.66
CA LEU A 5 62.08 -20.65 25.57
C LEU A 5 60.83 -19.74 25.68
N LEU A 6 60.65 -18.90 24.67
CA LEU A 6 59.42 -18.13 24.43
C LEU A 6 58.46 -18.97 23.59
N ALA A 7 57.35 -19.39 24.20
CA ALA A 7 56.23 -20.01 23.48
C ALA A 7 55.36 -18.93 22.88
N ALA A 8 55.32 -18.85 21.56
CA ALA A 8 54.37 -17.98 20.81
C ALA A 8 53.04 -18.74 20.68
N VAL A 9 52.02 -18.22 21.35
CA VAL A 9 50.62 -18.66 21.18
C VAL A 9 50.04 -17.95 19.99
N LEU A 10 49.83 -18.67 18.89
CA LEU A 10 49.09 -18.23 17.72
C LEU A 10 47.60 -18.36 18.05
N ALA A 11 46.93 -17.23 18.34
CA ALA A 11 45.49 -17.15 18.43
C ALA A 11 44.90 -17.09 17.00
N THR A 12 44.40 -18.20 16.49
CA THR A 12 43.60 -18.27 15.26
C THR A 12 42.20 -17.72 15.56
N ALA A 13 41.96 -16.46 15.19
CA ALA A 13 40.62 -15.89 15.15
C ALA A 13 39.83 -16.55 14.04
N VAL A 14 38.94 -17.46 14.34
CA VAL A 14 37.93 -18.01 13.45
C VAL A 14 36.89 -16.93 13.24
N LEU A 15 36.99 -16.19 12.13
CA LEU A 15 35.93 -15.34 11.64
C LEU A 15 34.83 -16.25 11.10
N THR A 16 33.87 -16.61 11.92
CA THR A 16 32.61 -17.18 11.47
C THR A 16 31.86 -16.07 10.76
N SER A 17 32.00 -15.99 9.44
CA SER A 17 31.11 -15.24 8.57
C SER A 17 29.73 -15.88 8.70
N ALA A 18 28.89 -15.35 9.59
CA ALA A 18 27.48 -15.65 9.62
C ALA A 18 26.86 -15.01 8.36
N CYS A 19 26.86 -15.78 7.25
CA CYS A 19 25.96 -15.52 6.12
C CYS A 19 24.54 -15.90 6.56
N GLY A 20 23.95 -15.13 7.46
CA GLY A 20 22.51 -15.10 7.66
C GLY A 20 21.95 -14.38 6.43
N SER A 21 21.08 -15.04 5.68
CA SER A 21 20.34 -14.39 4.60
C SER A 21 19.56 -13.23 5.20
N ASP A 22 19.43 -12.10 4.48
CA ASP A 22 18.65 -10.94 4.96
C ASP A 22 17.18 -11.29 5.23
N GLU A 23 16.73 -12.45 4.79
CA GLU A 23 15.40 -13.01 5.04
C GLU A 23 15.17 -13.37 6.52
N ASP A 24 16.21 -13.75 7.27
CA ASP A 24 16.09 -14.15 8.69
C ASP A 24 16.11 -12.94 9.65
N LYS A 25 16.43 -11.75 9.16
CA LYS A 25 16.43 -10.54 9.98
C LYS A 25 15.01 -10.00 10.17
N PRO A 26 14.63 -9.59 11.39
CA PRO A 26 13.36 -8.91 11.60
C PRO A 26 13.31 -7.63 10.75
N LEU A 27 12.08 -7.22 10.37
CA LEU A 27 11.88 -5.94 9.69
C LEU A 27 12.39 -4.80 10.57
N THR A 28 12.99 -3.81 9.93
CA THR A 28 13.25 -2.53 10.57
C THR A 28 11.93 -1.77 10.77
N ASP A 29 11.91 -0.79 11.68
CA ASP A 29 10.74 0.06 11.89
C ASP A 29 10.30 0.77 10.60
N ALA A 30 11.25 1.22 9.76
CA ALA A 30 10.96 1.84 8.47
C ALA A 30 10.27 0.86 7.50
N GLN A 31 10.69 -0.39 7.46
CA GLN A 31 10.07 -1.43 6.63
C GLN A 31 8.65 -1.75 7.10
N GLY A 32 8.43 -1.81 8.41
CA GLY A 32 7.09 -1.96 9.01
C GLY A 32 6.17 -0.79 8.66
N GLN A 33 6.67 0.44 8.81
CA GLN A 33 5.94 1.66 8.44
C GLN A 33 5.61 1.73 6.95
N TRP A 34 6.48 1.19 6.08
CA TRP A 34 6.21 1.12 4.65
C TRP A 34 5.02 0.20 4.34
N VAL A 35 4.94 -0.98 4.98
CA VAL A 35 3.80 -1.90 4.88
C VAL A 35 2.52 -1.24 5.38
N ASP A 36 2.59 -0.56 6.53
CA ASP A 36 1.44 0.16 7.08
C ASP A 36 0.97 1.30 6.17
N ALA A 37 1.89 2.06 5.58
CA ALA A 37 1.57 3.13 4.63
C ALA A 37 0.92 2.58 3.36
N PHE A 38 1.42 1.45 2.84
CA PHE A 38 0.86 0.77 1.69
C PHE A 38 -0.59 0.31 1.94
N CYS A 39 -0.81 -0.48 2.99
CA CYS A 39 -2.16 -0.95 3.31
C CYS A 39 -3.08 0.20 3.72
N GLY A 40 -2.55 1.17 4.48
CA GLY A 40 -3.28 2.36 4.94
C GLY A 40 -3.82 3.23 3.81
N ALA A 41 -3.14 3.24 2.64
CA ALA A 41 -3.62 3.93 1.45
C ALA A 41 -4.95 3.38 0.91
N LEU A 42 -5.25 2.13 1.17
CA LEU A 42 -6.40 1.42 0.59
C LEU A 42 -7.61 1.38 1.55
N VAL A 43 -7.38 1.45 2.86
CA VAL A 43 -8.42 1.31 3.89
C VAL A 43 -9.55 2.36 3.76
N PRO A 44 -9.27 3.68 3.61
CA PRO A 44 -10.33 4.67 3.51
C PRO A 44 -11.23 4.46 2.28
N GLY A 45 -10.65 4.14 1.13
CA GLY A 45 -11.39 3.82 -0.09
C GLY A 45 -12.25 2.57 0.06
N MET A 46 -11.71 1.52 0.67
CA MET A 46 -12.47 0.30 0.98
C MET A 46 -13.67 0.60 1.88
N LYS A 47 -13.47 1.33 2.99
CA LYS A 47 -14.56 1.69 3.92
C LYS A 47 -15.63 2.52 3.23
N ALA A 48 -15.24 3.54 2.47
CA ALA A 48 -16.18 4.36 1.71
C ALA A 48 -16.91 3.57 0.61
N GLY A 49 -16.23 2.60 -0.02
CA GLY A 49 -16.82 1.70 -0.99
C GLY A 49 -17.87 0.76 -0.38
N LEU A 50 -17.65 0.26 0.84
CA LEU A 50 -18.63 -0.53 1.58
C LEU A 50 -19.85 0.32 1.96
N GLU A 51 -19.64 1.55 2.43
CA GLU A 51 -20.74 2.50 2.72
C GLU A 51 -21.55 2.81 1.45
N LEU A 52 -20.90 3.00 0.31
CA LEU A 52 -21.56 3.23 -0.96
C LEU A 52 -22.41 2.02 -1.40
N LYS A 53 -21.87 0.81 -1.26
CA LYS A 53 -22.61 -0.44 -1.55
C LYS A 53 -23.81 -0.66 -0.63
N ALA A 54 -23.80 -0.10 0.57
CA ALA A 54 -24.90 -0.21 1.52
C ALA A 54 -26.05 0.78 1.24
N GLN A 55 -25.90 1.72 0.29
CA GLN A 55 -26.96 2.65 -0.08
C GLN A 55 -28.05 1.94 -0.87
N ASP A 56 -29.30 2.38 -0.65
CA ASP A 56 -30.42 1.97 -1.51
C ASP A 56 -30.20 2.55 -2.93
N PRO A 57 -30.10 1.73 -3.98
CA PRO A 57 -29.95 2.22 -5.36
C PRO A 57 -31.08 3.14 -5.82
N ALA A 58 -32.26 3.05 -5.21
CA ALA A 58 -33.39 3.93 -5.50
C ALA A 58 -33.21 5.33 -4.92
N ASP A 59 -32.40 5.51 -3.88
CA ASP A 59 -32.05 6.82 -3.32
C ASP A 59 -30.80 7.40 -4.03
N ALA A 60 -30.99 7.93 -5.21
CA ALA A 60 -29.92 8.51 -6.02
C ALA A 60 -29.18 9.68 -5.31
N LYS A 61 -29.81 10.37 -4.36
CA LYS A 61 -29.15 11.43 -3.59
C LYS A 61 -28.18 10.84 -2.57
N ALA A 62 -28.59 9.79 -1.86
CA ALA A 62 -27.72 9.07 -0.92
C ALA A 62 -26.55 8.40 -1.66
N VAL A 63 -26.81 7.77 -2.80
CA VAL A 63 -25.79 7.19 -3.68
C VAL A 63 -24.78 8.25 -4.11
N LYS A 64 -25.23 9.42 -4.58
CA LYS A 64 -24.34 10.52 -4.98
C LYS A 64 -23.48 11.00 -3.83
N ALA A 65 -24.06 11.19 -2.64
CA ALA A 65 -23.33 11.64 -1.46
C ALA A 65 -22.25 10.61 -1.05
N ALA A 66 -22.59 9.33 -1.05
CA ALA A 66 -21.65 8.25 -0.73
C ALA A 66 -20.55 8.11 -1.78
N TYR A 67 -20.86 8.30 -3.06
CA TYR A 67 -19.87 8.28 -4.13
C TYR A 67 -18.86 9.44 -4.02
N LEU A 68 -19.32 10.65 -3.73
CA LEU A 68 -18.44 11.80 -3.47
C LEU A 68 -17.55 11.59 -2.25
N LYS A 69 -18.10 10.93 -1.20
CA LYS A 69 -17.30 10.51 -0.04
C LYS A 69 -16.21 9.53 -0.44
N LEU A 70 -16.53 8.55 -1.29
CA LEU A 70 -15.53 7.58 -1.82
C LEU A 70 -14.42 8.29 -2.59
N VAL A 71 -14.78 9.21 -3.52
CA VAL A 71 -13.82 10.01 -4.29
C VAL A 71 -12.90 10.80 -3.35
N THR A 72 -13.47 11.51 -2.38
CA THR A 72 -12.70 12.30 -1.42
C THR A 72 -11.78 11.44 -0.56
N ALA A 73 -12.29 10.31 -0.05
CA ALA A 73 -11.53 9.39 0.79
C ALA A 73 -10.31 8.82 0.04
N ASN A 74 -10.50 8.41 -1.22
CA ASN A 74 -9.40 7.91 -2.05
C ASN A 74 -8.39 9.01 -2.39
N THR A 75 -8.85 10.20 -2.80
CA THR A 75 -7.95 11.33 -3.08
C THR A 75 -7.03 11.59 -1.89
N THR A 76 -7.60 11.79 -0.69
CA THR A 76 -6.82 12.10 0.52
C THR A 76 -5.87 10.95 0.86
N ALA A 77 -6.37 9.71 0.86
CA ALA A 77 -5.56 8.55 1.24
C ALA A 77 -4.37 8.34 0.29
N PHE A 78 -4.57 8.50 -1.01
CA PHE A 78 -3.48 8.33 -1.96
C PHE A 78 -2.47 9.49 -1.94
N VAL A 79 -2.90 10.74 -1.69
CA VAL A 79 -1.99 11.87 -1.51
C VAL A 79 -1.11 11.67 -0.26
N ASP A 80 -1.71 11.27 0.86
CA ASP A 80 -0.99 11.02 2.10
C ASP A 80 -0.03 9.83 1.98
N ALA A 81 -0.47 8.77 1.29
CA ALA A 81 0.36 7.60 1.02
C ALA A 81 1.54 7.93 0.09
N GLU A 82 1.33 8.71 -0.98
CA GLU A 82 2.40 9.16 -1.87
C GLU A 82 3.50 9.88 -1.08
N LYS A 83 3.10 10.84 -0.23
CA LYS A 83 4.03 11.57 0.63
C LYS A 83 4.79 10.61 1.56
N LYS A 84 4.07 9.75 2.28
CA LYS A 84 4.67 8.86 3.27
C LYS A 84 5.59 7.81 2.64
N LEU A 85 5.17 7.18 1.54
CA LEU A 85 5.98 6.19 0.83
C LEU A 85 7.23 6.82 0.20
N LYS A 86 7.12 8.07 -0.29
CA LYS A 86 8.27 8.83 -0.80
C LYS A 86 9.28 9.14 0.29
N GLU A 87 8.83 9.51 1.49
CA GLU A 87 9.70 9.77 2.65
C GLU A 87 10.42 8.50 3.12
N LEU A 88 9.75 7.36 3.09
CA LEU A 88 10.31 6.08 3.52
C LEU A 88 11.25 5.46 2.47
N GLY A 89 11.04 5.74 1.20
CA GLY A 89 11.75 5.09 0.10
C GLY A 89 11.40 3.61 -0.07
N ALA A 90 12.15 2.91 -0.90
CA ALA A 90 11.99 1.47 -1.08
C ALA A 90 12.35 0.72 0.22
N PRO A 91 11.56 -0.29 0.63
CA PRO A 91 11.77 -0.98 1.90
C PRO A 91 12.97 -1.93 1.86
N SER A 92 13.43 -2.32 0.67
CA SER A 92 14.67 -3.07 0.42
C SER A 92 15.06 -2.93 -1.05
N ASP A 93 16.31 -3.28 -1.38
CA ASP A 93 16.78 -3.28 -2.78
C ASP A 93 15.97 -4.22 -3.66
N GLU A 94 15.56 -5.37 -3.13
CA GLU A 94 14.73 -6.37 -3.85
C GLU A 94 13.33 -5.84 -4.20
N LEU A 95 12.80 -4.92 -3.40
CA LEU A 95 11.47 -4.33 -3.59
C LEU A 95 11.52 -2.93 -4.23
N LYS A 96 12.67 -2.51 -4.75
CA LYS A 96 12.81 -1.19 -5.39
C LYS A 96 11.84 -1.03 -6.58
N ASP A 97 11.81 -1.99 -7.49
CA ASP A 97 10.92 -1.96 -8.65
C ASP A 97 9.44 -2.02 -8.24
N VAL A 98 9.12 -2.77 -7.17
CA VAL A 98 7.77 -2.83 -6.59
C VAL A 98 7.38 -1.48 -6.03
N HIS A 99 8.29 -0.83 -5.28
CA HIS A 99 8.08 0.51 -4.73
C HIS A 99 7.86 1.55 -5.84
N GLU A 100 8.68 1.56 -6.89
CA GLU A 100 8.53 2.50 -8.02
C GLU A 100 7.18 2.35 -8.73
N ARG A 101 6.73 1.11 -8.99
CA ARG A 101 5.40 0.84 -9.56
C ARG A 101 4.28 1.26 -8.62
N LEU A 102 4.41 0.98 -7.32
CA LEU A 102 3.44 1.41 -6.32
C LEU A 102 3.34 2.94 -6.24
N MET A 103 4.48 3.63 -6.24
CA MET A 103 4.51 5.10 -6.24
C MET A 103 3.78 5.68 -7.45
N LYS A 104 4.00 5.09 -8.64
CA LYS A 104 3.27 5.47 -9.85
C LYS A 104 1.78 5.23 -9.69
N TYR A 105 1.36 4.04 -9.25
CA TYR A 105 -0.04 3.70 -9.01
C TYR A 105 -0.71 4.68 -8.03
N VAL A 106 -0.09 4.96 -6.90
CA VAL A 106 -0.62 5.86 -5.87
C VAL A 106 -0.78 7.28 -6.39
N SER A 107 0.25 7.82 -7.08
CA SER A 107 0.24 9.17 -7.64
C SER A 107 -0.80 9.32 -8.76
N GLU A 108 -0.92 8.35 -9.65
CA GLU A 108 -1.90 8.36 -10.73
C GLU A 108 -3.33 8.20 -10.20
N SER A 109 -3.53 7.34 -9.18
CA SER A 109 -4.82 7.17 -8.51
C SER A 109 -5.27 8.47 -7.82
N ALA A 110 -4.38 9.14 -7.08
CA ALA A 110 -4.67 10.42 -6.44
C ALA A 110 -5.18 11.45 -7.47
N ARG A 111 -4.47 11.58 -8.60
CA ARG A 111 -4.84 12.52 -9.68
C ARG A 111 -6.15 12.15 -10.35
N SER A 112 -6.41 10.86 -10.58
CA SER A 112 -7.65 10.39 -11.22
C SER A 112 -8.87 10.68 -10.34
N TYR A 113 -8.80 10.38 -9.04
CA TYR A 113 -9.89 10.66 -8.12
C TYR A 113 -10.13 12.17 -7.96
N GLU A 114 -9.07 12.98 -7.87
CA GLU A 114 -9.20 14.44 -7.80
C GLU A 114 -9.82 15.01 -9.08
N ALA A 115 -9.39 14.55 -10.26
CA ALA A 115 -9.94 14.99 -11.53
C ALA A 115 -11.41 14.58 -11.73
N ALA A 116 -11.82 13.43 -11.20
CA ALA A 116 -13.21 12.95 -11.27
C ALA A 116 -14.17 13.72 -10.38
N ARG A 117 -13.68 14.38 -9.33
CA ARG A 117 -14.52 15.05 -8.32
C ARG A 117 -15.49 16.07 -8.94
N ALA A 118 -14.97 17.06 -9.66
CA ALA A 118 -15.80 18.12 -10.22
C ALA A 118 -16.80 17.63 -11.30
N PRO A 119 -16.46 16.70 -12.21
CA PRO A 119 -17.44 16.02 -13.07
C PRO A 119 -18.55 15.34 -12.27
N VAL A 120 -18.21 14.53 -11.25
CA VAL A 120 -19.22 13.80 -10.44
C VAL A 120 -20.11 14.75 -9.64
N GLU A 121 -19.57 15.85 -9.08
CA GLU A 121 -20.35 16.87 -8.38
C GLU A 121 -21.46 17.47 -9.25
N LYS A 122 -21.23 17.62 -10.56
CA LYS A 122 -22.17 18.18 -11.55
C LYS A 122 -23.25 17.21 -12.00
N LEU A 123 -23.09 15.91 -11.76
CA LEU A 123 -24.09 14.92 -12.19
C LEU A 123 -25.38 15.08 -11.37
N GLU A 124 -26.52 14.98 -12.06
CA GLU A 124 -27.83 14.95 -11.41
C GLU A 124 -28.03 13.62 -10.67
N PRO A 125 -28.60 13.65 -9.43
CA PRO A 125 -28.89 12.44 -8.69
C PRO A 125 -30.17 11.77 -9.22
N ASN A 126 -30.01 10.95 -10.26
CA ASN A 126 -31.10 10.22 -10.91
C ASN A 126 -30.70 8.74 -11.13
N ALA A 127 -31.54 7.97 -11.78
CA ALA A 127 -31.31 6.54 -12.01
C ALA A 127 -30.04 6.23 -12.82
N GLN A 128 -29.52 7.16 -13.62
CA GLN A 128 -28.29 7.04 -14.39
C GLN A 128 -27.05 7.54 -13.64
N PHE A 129 -27.22 8.07 -12.41
CA PHE A 129 -26.11 8.66 -11.68
C PHE A 129 -24.91 7.73 -11.55
N TRP A 130 -25.14 6.46 -11.17
CA TRP A 130 -24.08 5.48 -10.97
C TRP A 130 -23.24 5.29 -12.24
N GLU A 131 -23.90 4.99 -13.35
CA GLU A 131 -23.24 4.76 -14.64
C GLU A 131 -22.44 6.00 -15.09
N ASN A 132 -23.03 7.19 -14.97
CA ASN A 132 -22.37 8.44 -15.33
C ASN A 132 -21.18 8.76 -14.41
N ALA A 133 -21.26 8.43 -13.13
CA ALA A 133 -20.17 8.63 -12.17
C ALA A 133 -19.00 7.67 -12.44
N GLU A 134 -19.27 6.39 -12.72
CA GLU A 134 -18.25 5.43 -13.14
C GLU A 134 -17.56 5.86 -14.43
N LYS A 135 -18.33 6.33 -15.42
CA LYS A 135 -17.78 6.88 -16.66
C LYS A 135 -16.91 8.10 -16.41
N ALA A 136 -17.36 9.04 -15.58
CA ALA A 136 -16.57 10.22 -15.22
C ALA A 136 -15.24 9.85 -14.54
N LEU A 137 -15.23 8.81 -13.69
CA LEU A 137 -13.99 8.28 -13.11
C LEU A 137 -13.12 7.60 -14.15
N ALA A 138 -13.70 6.76 -15.02
CA ALA A 138 -12.97 6.07 -16.09
C ALA A 138 -12.33 7.04 -17.09
N ASP A 139 -13.01 8.12 -17.45
CA ASP A 139 -12.51 9.13 -18.39
C ASP A 139 -11.30 9.91 -17.81
N THR A 140 -11.17 9.99 -16.48
CA THR A 140 -10.03 10.64 -15.79
C THR A 140 -8.95 9.67 -15.41
N SER A 141 -9.26 8.37 -15.29
CA SER A 141 -8.32 7.34 -14.90
C SER A 141 -7.42 6.95 -16.05
N GLN A 142 -6.23 7.52 -16.10
CA GLN A 142 -5.19 6.99 -16.99
C GLN A 142 -4.67 5.64 -16.48
N VAL A 143 -4.89 5.31 -15.23
CA VAL A 143 -4.46 4.03 -14.65
C VAL A 143 -5.10 3.76 -13.29
N SER A 144 -6.14 3.03 -13.21
CA SER A 144 -6.39 2.21 -12.05
C SER A 144 -6.21 0.77 -12.50
N ARG A 145 -4.98 0.28 -12.52
CA ARG A 145 -4.71 -1.10 -12.89
C ARG A 145 -4.72 -1.94 -11.62
N PRO A 146 -5.82 -2.67 -11.35
CA PRO A 146 -5.86 -3.61 -10.22
C PRO A 146 -4.69 -4.60 -10.25
N GLU A 147 -4.12 -4.85 -11.44
CA GLU A 147 -2.96 -5.70 -11.65
C GLU A 147 -1.70 -5.19 -10.92
N GLU A 148 -1.45 -3.88 -10.90
CA GLU A 148 -0.28 -3.32 -10.21
C GLU A 148 -0.40 -3.48 -8.69
N LEU A 149 -1.60 -3.28 -8.16
CA LEU A 149 -1.88 -3.50 -6.75
C LEU A 149 -1.72 -4.98 -6.37
N ARG A 150 -2.27 -5.89 -7.19
CA ARG A 150 -2.13 -7.34 -7.01
C ARG A 150 -0.66 -7.75 -7.07
N ALA A 151 0.10 -7.27 -8.08
CA ALA A 151 1.51 -7.58 -8.21
C ALA A 151 2.34 -7.10 -7.01
N THR A 152 1.94 -5.98 -6.38
CA THR A 152 2.57 -5.49 -5.14
C THR A 152 2.30 -6.45 -3.97
N PHE A 153 1.05 -6.88 -3.76
CA PHE A 153 0.73 -7.88 -2.73
C PHE A 153 1.47 -9.20 -2.97
N ASP A 154 1.44 -9.71 -4.20
CA ASP A 154 2.11 -10.97 -4.57
C ASP A 154 3.63 -10.91 -4.30
N ALA A 155 4.27 -9.76 -4.55
CA ALA A 155 5.68 -9.57 -4.28
C ALA A 155 5.99 -9.55 -2.78
N LEU A 156 5.14 -8.89 -1.97
CA LEU A 156 5.29 -8.84 -0.53
C LEU A 156 5.04 -10.22 0.13
N GLU A 157 4.05 -10.95 -0.35
CA GLU A 157 3.71 -12.29 0.18
C GLU A 157 4.76 -13.35 -0.13
N LYS A 158 5.52 -13.19 -1.21
CA LYS A 158 6.64 -14.08 -1.55
C LYS A 158 7.82 -13.98 -0.59
N SER A 159 7.99 -12.84 0.08
CA SER A 159 9.03 -12.67 1.09
C SER A 159 8.49 -13.01 2.48
N PRO A 160 9.02 -14.01 3.19
CA PRO A 160 8.50 -14.44 4.49
C PRO A 160 8.42 -13.29 5.52
N LYS A 161 9.42 -12.40 5.54
CA LYS A 161 9.46 -11.23 6.44
C LYS A 161 8.35 -10.22 6.17
N TYR A 162 8.06 -9.90 4.89
CA TYR A 162 6.99 -8.96 4.53
C TYR A 162 5.61 -9.61 4.69
N SER A 163 5.46 -10.89 4.37
CA SER A 163 4.24 -11.67 4.66
C SER A 163 3.90 -11.64 6.15
N ALA A 164 4.90 -11.84 7.02
CA ALA A 164 4.72 -11.72 8.46
C ALA A 164 4.34 -10.29 8.90
N ALA A 165 4.91 -9.26 8.26
CA ALA A 165 4.56 -7.86 8.53
C ALA A 165 3.12 -7.53 8.14
N ILE A 166 2.68 -7.96 6.95
CA ILE A 166 1.28 -7.84 6.51
C ILE A 166 0.34 -8.49 7.54
N GLY A 167 0.71 -9.66 8.08
CA GLY A 167 -0.06 -10.37 9.10
C GLY A 167 -0.17 -9.61 10.44
N LYS A 168 0.78 -8.75 10.76
CA LYS A 168 0.83 -7.93 11.99
C LYS A 168 0.31 -6.51 11.79
N SER A 169 0.28 -6.02 10.57
CA SER A 169 -0.16 -4.67 10.22
C SER A 169 -1.66 -4.50 10.47
N VAL A 170 -2.03 -3.50 11.27
CA VAL A 170 -3.43 -3.17 11.54
C VAL A 170 -4.16 -2.77 10.24
N PRO A 171 -3.63 -1.86 9.40
CA PRO A 171 -4.28 -1.50 8.14
C PRO A 171 -4.47 -2.69 7.18
N CYS A 172 -3.47 -3.58 7.07
CA CYS A 172 -3.61 -4.78 6.23
C CYS A 172 -4.66 -5.75 6.79
N GLY A 173 -4.77 -5.88 8.12
CA GLY A 173 -5.82 -6.65 8.79
C GLY A 173 -7.21 -6.10 8.50
N GLU A 174 -7.38 -4.77 8.50
CA GLU A 174 -8.65 -4.11 8.13
C GLU A 174 -9.03 -4.40 6.67
N LEU A 175 -8.08 -4.36 5.73
CA LEU A 175 -8.32 -4.71 4.33
C LEU A 175 -8.82 -6.15 4.18
N LYS A 176 -8.18 -7.10 4.86
CA LYS A 176 -8.59 -8.52 4.84
C LYS A 176 -10.00 -8.71 5.41
N SER A 177 -10.34 -8.06 6.51
CA SER A 177 -11.67 -8.17 7.14
C SER A 177 -12.76 -7.46 6.36
N GLY A 178 -12.46 -6.34 5.70
CA GLY A 178 -13.40 -5.59 4.87
C GLY A 178 -13.81 -6.33 3.60
N GLY A 179 -12.91 -7.13 3.01
CA GLY A 179 -13.20 -7.95 1.85
C GLY A 179 -14.04 -9.21 2.13
N GLN A 180 -14.32 -9.50 3.39
CA GLN A 180 -15.08 -10.70 3.82
C GLN A 180 -16.55 -10.40 4.25
N ARG A 181 -17.03 -9.16 4.07
CA ARG A 181 -18.40 -8.75 4.45
C ARG A 181 -19.31 -8.56 3.26
#